data_03f47f8ca8a75c29ae2bcbffc7c8bc04
#
_entry.id   03f47f8ca8a75c29ae2bcbffc7c8bc04
#
_cell.length_a   1.000
_cell.length_b   1.000
_cell.length_c   1.000
_cell.angle_alpha   90.00
_cell.angle_beta   90.00
_cell.angle_gamma   90.00
#
_symmetry.space_group_name_H-M   'P 1'
#
loop_
_entity.id
_entity.type
_entity.pdbx_description
1 polymer ?
#
loop_
_entity_poly.entity_id
_entity_poly.type
_entity_poly.pdbx_seq_one_letter_code
_entity_poly.pdbx_strand_id
1 'polypeptide(L)'
;SGYEAYGDEVLYFNNKSQGGSFLNLDVQKTSNFCMSFIGEISYAVKIAKIKDADKQWLSDCKDAQTVWQDLCLNLSLKSNLEDIAAIQEILPWYGMNALTHLLTPHGLEQFDGAAWGTRDTTQGPFELLMSMQKFEEAKQVLRIMFSNQDADGGWPQWFMFDSYSNIRHDSAHGDIFHWCIIALGNYIKVTGDLGFLDEILPYYHENG
;
A
#
# COMPACT_ATOMS: atom_id res chain seq x y z
N SER A 1 6.20 27.13 -25.12
CA SER A 1 5.18 26.50 -24.25
C SER A 1 5.30 27.13 -22.87
N GLY A 2 4.20 27.66 -22.37
CA GLY A 2 4.10 28.17 -21.01
C GLY A 2 3.41 27.17 -20.10
N TYR A 3 3.76 27.19 -18.84
CA TYR A 3 2.99 26.53 -17.80
C TYR A 3 2.83 27.52 -16.63
N GLU A 4 1.73 27.37 -15.89
CA GLU A 4 1.48 28.10 -14.65
C GLU A 4 1.17 27.07 -13.58
N ALA A 5 1.68 27.30 -12.37
CA ALA A 5 1.44 26.44 -11.22
C ALA A 5 0.73 27.23 -10.13
N TYR A 6 -0.28 26.64 -9.56
CA TYR A 6 -1.15 27.27 -8.57
C TYR A 6 -1.27 26.40 -7.34
N GLY A 7 -1.50 27.03 -6.19
CA GLY A 7 -1.86 26.36 -4.96
C GLY A 7 -3.36 26.03 -4.88
N ASP A 8 -3.77 25.53 -3.73
CA ASP A 8 -5.15 25.08 -3.47
C ASP A 8 -6.20 26.19 -3.54
N GLU A 9 -5.79 27.45 -3.41
CA GLU A 9 -6.64 28.62 -3.50
C GLU A 9 -7.30 28.79 -4.89
N VAL A 10 -6.79 28.14 -5.92
CA VAL A 10 -7.30 28.22 -7.30
C VAL A 10 -8.33 27.16 -7.61
N LEU A 11 -8.35 26.06 -6.86
CA LEU A 11 -9.29 24.97 -7.07
C LEU A 11 -10.42 24.98 -6.05
N TYR A 12 -11.64 25.11 -6.55
CA TYR A 12 -12.86 25.13 -5.75
C TYR A 12 -13.88 24.12 -6.26
N PHE A 13 -14.61 23.55 -5.31
CA PHE A 13 -15.81 22.78 -5.60
C PHE A 13 -17.00 23.46 -4.90
N ASN A 14 -18.05 23.76 -5.68
CA ASN A 14 -19.19 24.54 -5.17
C ASN A 14 -18.77 25.86 -4.47
N ASN A 15 -17.83 26.58 -5.07
CA ASN A 15 -17.28 27.84 -4.55
C ASN A 15 -16.61 27.72 -3.16
N LYS A 16 -16.13 26.54 -2.81
CA LYS A 16 -15.37 26.31 -1.59
C LYS A 16 -14.08 25.58 -1.93
N SER A 17 -13.00 25.95 -1.27
CA SER A 17 -11.75 25.17 -1.33
C SER A 17 -12.00 23.72 -0.86
N GLN A 18 -11.35 22.77 -1.50
CA GLN A 18 -11.45 21.36 -1.12
C GLN A 18 -10.78 21.05 0.21
N GLY A 19 -10.04 21.98 0.76
CA GLY A 19 -9.18 21.73 1.92
C GLY A 19 -8.06 20.76 1.57
N GLY A 20 -6.94 20.83 2.03
CA GLY A 20 -5.77 20.07 1.66
C GLY A 20 -4.86 20.80 0.69
N SER A 21 -3.60 20.47 0.71
CA SER A 21 -2.59 21.10 -0.15
C SER A 21 -2.48 20.36 -1.48
N PHE A 22 -2.55 21.09 -2.57
CA PHE A 22 -2.33 20.55 -3.90
C PHE A 22 -1.60 21.56 -4.80
N LEU A 23 -1.02 21.07 -5.87
CA LEU A 23 -0.40 21.85 -6.92
C LEU A 23 -1.19 21.66 -8.21
N ASN A 24 -1.74 22.74 -8.75
CA ASN A 24 -2.31 22.73 -10.08
C ASN A 24 -1.27 23.19 -11.10
N LEU A 25 -1.14 22.42 -12.18
CA LEU A 25 -0.25 22.72 -13.30
C LEU A 25 -1.06 22.87 -14.57
N ASP A 26 -1.17 24.10 -15.07
CA ASP A 26 -1.82 24.39 -16.36
C ASP A 26 -0.78 24.41 -17.49
N VAL A 27 -0.89 23.46 -18.41
CA VAL A 27 0.03 23.28 -19.53
C VAL A 27 -0.68 23.66 -20.82
N GLN A 28 -0.22 24.75 -21.46
CA GLN A 28 -0.86 25.29 -22.63
C GLN A 28 0.03 25.22 -23.88
N LYS A 29 -0.60 25.08 -25.04
CA LYS A 29 0.04 25.17 -26.36
C LYS A 29 1.22 24.21 -26.55
N THR A 30 1.09 23.00 -26.05
CA THR A 30 2.08 21.94 -26.26
C THR A 30 1.41 20.69 -26.82
N SER A 31 2.10 19.93 -27.66
CA SER A 31 1.67 18.63 -28.16
C SER A 31 2.14 17.48 -27.29
N ASN A 32 3.21 17.70 -26.51
CA ASN A 32 3.80 16.71 -25.64
C ASN A 32 4.14 17.35 -24.29
N PHE A 33 3.82 16.65 -23.21
CA PHE A 33 4.15 17.04 -21.86
C PHE A 33 4.61 15.81 -21.06
N CYS A 34 5.72 15.96 -20.35
CA CYS A 34 6.22 14.97 -19.43
C CYS A 34 6.54 15.65 -18.09
N MET A 35 6.12 15.03 -17.02
CA MET A 35 6.38 15.49 -15.66
C MET A 35 6.86 14.32 -14.80
N SER A 36 7.84 14.57 -13.96
CA SER A 36 8.36 13.59 -13.01
C SER A 36 8.13 14.09 -11.59
N PHE A 37 7.59 13.22 -10.75
CA PHE A 37 7.49 13.41 -9.30
C PHE A 37 8.59 12.59 -8.64
N ILE A 38 9.39 13.24 -7.81
CA ILE A 38 10.45 12.59 -7.04
C ILE A 38 10.16 12.85 -5.58
N GLY A 39 9.88 11.79 -4.84
CA GLY A 39 9.74 11.79 -3.38
C GLY A 39 10.99 11.20 -2.73
N GLU A 40 11.52 11.83 -1.69
CA GLU A 40 12.63 11.31 -0.91
C GLU A 40 12.44 11.64 0.56
N ILE A 41 12.80 10.69 1.42
CA ILE A 41 12.68 10.82 2.89
C ILE A 41 13.90 11.55 3.49
N SER A 42 14.95 11.86 2.68
CA SER A 42 16.18 12.48 3.12
C SER A 42 16.20 13.98 2.87
N TYR A 43 16.70 14.75 3.83
CA TYR A 43 16.92 16.20 3.67
C TYR A 43 18.08 16.59 2.72
N ALA A 44 18.80 15.61 2.18
CA ALA A 44 19.98 15.82 1.32
C ALA A 44 19.72 15.36 -0.12
N VAL A 45 18.58 15.73 -0.69
CA VAL A 45 18.20 15.32 -2.03
C VAL A 45 19.11 15.91 -3.11
N LYS A 46 19.84 15.07 -3.82
CA LYS A 46 20.41 15.43 -5.13
C LYS A 46 19.43 15.02 -6.21
N ILE A 47 18.54 15.91 -6.59
CA ILE A 47 17.63 15.66 -7.72
C ILE A 47 18.49 15.43 -8.98
N ALA A 48 18.50 14.21 -9.46
CA ALA A 48 19.11 13.88 -10.75
C ALA A 48 18.30 14.57 -11.86
N LYS A 49 18.93 15.45 -12.64
CA LYS A 49 18.27 16.04 -13.80
C LYS A 49 18.01 14.96 -14.84
N ILE A 50 16.75 14.71 -15.15
CA ILE A 50 16.34 13.84 -16.24
C ILE A 50 16.76 14.53 -17.54
N LYS A 51 17.70 13.90 -18.27
CA LYS A 51 18.24 14.46 -19.50
C LYS A 51 17.36 14.19 -20.71
N ASP A 52 16.64 13.09 -20.71
CA ASP A 52 15.77 12.64 -21.78
C ASP A 52 14.51 12.03 -21.14
N ALA A 53 13.46 12.84 -21.05
CA ALA A 53 12.22 12.46 -20.37
C ALA A 53 11.50 11.30 -21.08
N ASP A 54 11.55 11.24 -22.41
CA ASP A 54 10.87 10.19 -23.15
C ASP A 54 11.53 8.82 -22.93
N LYS A 55 12.87 8.80 -22.96
CA LYS A 55 13.61 7.55 -22.66
C LYS A 55 13.42 7.10 -21.24
N GLN A 56 13.45 8.05 -20.29
CA GLN A 56 13.22 7.73 -18.89
C GLN A 56 11.82 7.14 -18.70
N TRP A 57 10.80 7.76 -19.25
CA TRP A 57 9.43 7.26 -19.23
C TRP A 57 9.30 5.83 -19.76
N LEU A 58 9.88 5.56 -20.94
CA LEU A 58 9.84 4.22 -21.53
C LEU A 58 10.57 3.19 -20.65
N SER A 59 11.70 3.56 -20.04
CA SER A 59 12.41 2.71 -19.10
C SER A 59 11.56 2.42 -17.85
N ASP A 60 11.00 3.46 -17.24
CA ASP A 60 10.21 3.34 -16.02
C ASP A 60 8.95 2.49 -16.25
N CYS A 61 8.29 2.64 -17.40
CA CYS A 61 7.16 1.80 -17.79
C CYS A 61 7.56 0.32 -17.91
N LYS A 62 8.71 0.05 -18.51
CA LYS A 62 9.22 -1.32 -18.65
C LYS A 62 9.59 -1.92 -17.29
N ASP A 63 10.25 -1.15 -16.45
CA ASP A 63 10.65 -1.59 -15.12
C ASP A 63 9.41 -1.86 -14.24
N ALA A 64 8.41 -0.97 -14.26
CA ALA A 64 7.13 -1.18 -13.60
C ALA A 64 6.41 -2.44 -14.11
N GLN A 65 6.35 -2.62 -15.44
CA GLN A 65 5.76 -3.82 -16.02
C GLN A 65 6.46 -5.10 -15.54
N THR A 66 7.79 -5.09 -15.46
CA THR A 66 8.58 -6.23 -14.99
C THR A 66 8.26 -6.53 -13.52
N VAL A 67 8.21 -5.50 -12.66
CA VAL A 67 7.86 -5.67 -11.24
C VAL A 67 6.47 -6.32 -11.08
N TRP A 68 5.48 -5.84 -11.84
CA TRP A 68 4.13 -6.39 -11.75
C TRP A 68 4.02 -7.80 -12.32
N GLN A 69 4.76 -8.09 -13.38
CA GLN A 69 4.83 -9.45 -13.94
C GLN A 69 5.49 -10.41 -12.93
N ASP A 70 6.60 -10.01 -12.33
CA ASP A 70 7.32 -10.82 -11.34
C ASP A 70 6.48 -11.05 -10.08
N LEU A 71 5.74 -10.02 -9.65
CA LEU A 71 4.82 -10.15 -8.52
C LEU A 71 3.75 -11.20 -8.76
N CYS A 72 3.22 -11.27 -9.99
CA CYS A 72 2.12 -12.18 -10.36
C CYS A 72 2.59 -13.51 -10.93
N LEU A 73 3.90 -13.79 -10.98
CA LEU A 73 4.47 -15.01 -11.59
C LEU A 73 3.82 -16.32 -11.10
N ASN A 74 3.46 -16.39 -9.82
CA ASN A 74 2.86 -17.57 -9.22
C ASN A 74 1.34 -17.64 -9.41
N LEU A 75 0.75 -16.60 -10.01
CA LEU A 75 -0.68 -16.50 -10.27
C LEU A 75 -0.90 -16.42 -11.79
N SER A 76 -1.12 -17.54 -12.41
CA SER A 76 -1.48 -17.58 -13.84
C SER A 76 -2.66 -18.47 -14.09
N LEU A 77 -3.63 -17.97 -14.85
CA LEU A 77 -4.81 -18.69 -15.30
C LEU A 77 -4.70 -18.90 -16.82
N LYS A 78 -4.78 -20.13 -17.25
CA LYS A 78 -4.78 -20.47 -18.68
C LYS A 78 -6.04 -21.25 -19.01
N SER A 79 -6.86 -20.71 -19.89
CA SER A 79 -8.10 -21.35 -20.32
C SER A 79 -8.49 -20.85 -21.70
N ASN A 80 -9.31 -21.65 -22.40
CA ASN A 80 -10.00 -21.24 -23.62
C ASN A 80 -11.37 -20.58 -23.34
N LEU A 81 -11.74 -20.42 -22.07
CA LEU A 81 -12.93 -19.68 -21.68
C LEU A 81 -12.59 -18.19 -21.58
N GLU A 82 -13.41 -17.38 -22.23
CA GLU A 82 -13.22 -15.92 -22.31
C GLU A 82 -13.20 -15.25 -20.93
N ASP A 83 -14.11 -15.67 -20.04
CA ASP A 83 -14.18 -15.15 -18.66
C ASP A 83 -12.88 -15.40 -17.88
N ILE A 84 -12.25 -16.55 -18.07
CA ILE A 84 -10.97 -16.86 -17.41
C ILE A 84 -9.83 -16.02 -17.98
N ALA A 85 -9.85 -15.76 -19.27
CA ALA A 85 -8.88 -14.86 -19.90
C ALA A 85 -9.02 -13.42 -19.37
N ALA A 86 -10.25 -12.93 -19.20
CA ALA A 86 -10.53 -11.64 -18.60
C ALA A 86 -10.03 -11.55 -17.14
N ILE A 87 -10.24 -12.59 -16.33
CA ILE A 87 -9.69 -12.65 -14.96
C ILE A 87 -8.17 -12.61 -14.99
N GLN A 88 -7.51 -13.36 -15.87
CA GLN A 88 -6.05 -13.32 -16.01
C GLN A 88 -5.52 -11.92 -16.34
N GLU A 89 -6.24 -11.17 -17.16
CA GLU A 89 -5.84 -9.81 -17.55
C GLU A 89 -5.84 -8.84 -16.36
N ILE A 90 -6.78 -9.00 -15.42
CA ILE A 90 -6.90 -8.09 -14.26
C ILE A 90 -6.06 -8.51 -13.05
N LEU A 91 -5.47 -9.71 -13.04
CA LEU A 91 -4.65 -10.18 -11.90
C LEU A 91 -3.52 -9.21 -11.50
N PRO A 92 -2.76 -8.59 -12.43
CA PRO A 92 -1.74 -7.61 -12.06
C PRO A 92 -2.29 -6.41 -11.29
N TRP A 93 -3.53 -6.00 -11.58
CA TRP A 93 -4.21 -4.92 -10.87
C TRP A 93 -4.55 -5.29 -9.42
N TYR A 94 -4.95 -6.53 -9.17
CA TYR A 94 -5.15 -7.02 -7.81
C TYR A 94 -3.82 -7.04 -7.04
N GLY A 95 -2.74 -7.49 -7.67
CA GLY A 95 -1.40 -7.44 -7.09
C GLY A 95 -0.97 -6.03 -6.74
N MET A 96 -1.15 -5.08 -7.66
CA MET A 96 -0.86 -3.67 -7.42
C MET A 96 -1.69 -3.11 -6.26
N ASN A 97 -3.00 -3.35 -6.26
CA ASN A 97 -3.87 -2.87 -5.20
C ASN A 97 -3.46 -3.39 -3.82
N ALA A 98 -3.16 -4.68 -3.69
CA ALA A 98 -2.69 -5.26 -2.44
C ALA A 98 -1.35 -4.66 -2.00
N LEU A 99 -0.39 -4.48 -2.93
CA LEU A 99 0.91 -3.90 -2.59
C LEU A 99 0.82 -2.44 -2.16
N THR A 100 -0.08 -1.65 -2.72
CA THR A 100 -0.24 -0.25 -2.29
C THR A 100 -0.66 -0.15 -0.82
N HIS A 101 -1.35 -1.14 -0.29
CA HIS A 101 -1.67 -1.23 1.14
C HIS A 101 -0.48 -1.62 2.04
N LEU A 102 0.58 -2.19 1.45
CA LEU A 102 1.72 -2.72 2.22
C LEU A 102 3.01 -1.89 2.10
N LEU A 103 3.20 -1.16 0.99
CA LEU A 103 4.53 -0.70 0.58
C LEU A 103 4.85 0.78 0.77
N THR A 104 3.91 1.67 0.84
CA THR A 104 4.25 3.10 0.90
C THR A 104 4.33 3.63 2.31
N PRO A 105 5.43 4.19 2.71
CA PRO A 105 5.99 3.84 3.95
C PRO A 105 4.84 3.43 4.80
N HIS A 106 4.39 2.26 4.56
CA HIS A 106 3.29 1.67 5.30
C HIS A 106 1.86 1.91 4.76
N GLY A 107 1.68 1.90 3.45
CA GLY A 107 0.38 1.82 2.82
C GLY A 107 -0.31 3.15 2.48
N LEU A 108 -1.49 3.03 1.87
CA LEU A 108 -2.31 4.16 1.45
C LEU A 108 -3.60 4.31 2.28
N GLU A 109 -3.65 3.65 3.44
CA GLU A 109 -4.85 3.64 4.24
C GLU A 109 -5.10 4.98 4.93
N GLN A 110 -6.35 5.37 4.99
CA GLN A 110 -6.91 6.51 5.72
C GLN A 110 -6.32 7.90 5.46
N PHE A 111 -7.18 8.87 5.24
CA PHE A 111 -6.85 10.29 5.02
C PHE A 111 -5.76 10.49 3.97
N ASP A 112 -4.56 10.81 4.39
CA ASP A 112 -3.43 11.13 3.52
C ASP A 112 -2.47 9.94 3.32
N GLY A 113 -2.88 8.75 3.69
CA GLY A 113 -2.06 7.54 3.62
C GLY A 113 -1.14 7.37 4.84
N ALA A 114 -0.12 6.53 4.70
CA ALA A 114 0.89 6.23 5.72
C ALA A 114 0.37 5.47 6.96
N ALA A 115 -0.80 4.87 6.90
CA ALA A 115 -1.34 4.00 7.94
C ALA A 115 -1.73 2.63 7.39
N TRP A 116 -1.76 1.62 8.24
CA TRP A 116 -2.41 0.35 7.93
C TRP A 116 -3.79 0.30 8.59
N GLY A 117 -4.82 0.08 7.77
CA GLY A 117 -6.12 -0.39 8.26
C GLY A 117 -5.99 -1.84 8.72
N THR A 118 -6.31 -2.11 9.95
CA THR A 118 -6.11 -3.44 10.53
C THR A 118 -6.87 -4.52 9.74
N ARG A 119 -8.14 -4.28 9.45
CA ARG A 119 -8.93 -5.19 8.62
C ARG A 119 -8.42 -5.24 7.18
N ASP A 120 -8.18 -4.08 6.58
CA ASP A 120 -7.87 -3.98 5.15
C ASP A 120 -6.54 -4.66 4.82
N THR A 121 -5.56 -4.58 5.70
CA THR A 121 -4.27 -5.25 5.55
C THR A 121 -4.37 -6.77 5.76
N THR A 122 -5.17 -7.21 6.73
CA THR A 122 -5.31 -8.64 7.05
C THR A 122 -6.25 -9.40 6.12
N GLN A 123 -7.08 -8.72 5.35
CA GLN A 123 -7.91 -9.33 4.30
C GLN A 123 -7.13 -9.50 2.98
N GLY A 124 -7.33 -8.59 2.04
CA GLY A 124 -6.84 -8.71 0.68
C GLY A 124 -5.31 -8.83 0.55
N PRO A 125 -4.51 -7.88 1.08
CA PRO A 125 -3.07 -7.90 0.97
C PRO A 125 -2.43 -9.14 1.59
N PHE A 126 -2.88 -9.55 2.77
CA PHE A 126 -2.40 -10.76 3.44
C PHE A 126 -2.74 -12.02 2.65
N GLU A 127 -3.97 -12.14 2.16
CA GLU A 127 -4.43 -13.26 1.33
C GLU A 127 -3.63 -13.36 0.01
N LEU A 128 -3.26 -12.24 -0.58
CA LEU A 128 -2.38 -12.22 -1.75
C LEU A 128 -1.00 -12.79 -1.41
N LEU A 129 -0.37 -12.34 -0.32
CA LEU A 129 0.94 -12.87 0.12
C LEU A 129 0.87 -14.39 0.31
N MET A 130 -0.17 -14.88 0.97
CA MET A 130 -0.39 -16.32 1.16
C MET A 130 -0.56 -17.06 -0.17
N SER A 131 -1.35 -16.52 -1.10
CA SER A 131 -1.59 -17.11 -2.42
C SER A 131 -0.32 -17.15 -3.28
N MET A 132 0.56 -16.17 -3.11
CA MET A 132 1.87 -16.09 -3.77
C MET A 132 2.96 -16.87 -3.05
N GLN A 133 2.64 -17.56 -1.96
CA GLN A 133 3.59 -18.29 -1.11
C GLN A 133 4.70 -17.39 -0.52
N LYS A 134 4.37 -16.11 -0.29
CA LYS A 134 5.23 -15.12 0.36
C LYS A 134 5.09 -15.22 1.89
N PHE A 135 5.44 -16.40 2.41
CA PHE A 135 5.15 -16.77 3.80
C PHE A 135 5.95 -15.95 4.82
N GLU A 136 7.18 -15.58 4.49
CA GLU A 136 7.99 -14.74 5.38
C GLU A 136 7.43 -13.32 5.47
N GLU A 137 7.01 -12.76 4.34
CA GLU A 137 6.37 -11.46 4.29
C GLU A 137 5.01 -11.49 5.03
N ALA A 138 4.22 -12.54 4.83
CA ALA A 138 2.97 -12.75 5.57
C ALA A 138 3.22 -12.84 7.08
N LYS A 139 4.26 -13.57 7.50
CA LYS A 139 4.68 -13.67 8.91
C LYS A 139 5.04 -12.31 9.50
N GLN A 140 5.74 -11.46 8.75
CA GLN A 140 6.06 -10.10 9.19
C GLN A 140 4.80 -9.23 9.35
N VAL A 141 3.84 -9.34 8.42
CA VAL A 141 2.54 -8.66 8.57
C VAL A 141 1.86 -9.08 9.87
N LEU A 142 1.83 -10.38 10.18
CA LEU A 142 1.25 -10.87 11.44
C LEU A 142 1.99 -10.33 12.67
N ARG A 143 3.33 -10.31 12.67
CA ARG A 143 4.10 -9.73 13.78
C ARG A 143 3.73 -8.27 14.01
N ILE A 144 3.65 -7.49 12.96
CA ILE A 144 3.25 -6.08 13.05
C ILE A 144 1.83 -5.95 13.58
N MET A 145 0.89 -6.75 13.07
CA MET A 145 -0.50 -6.71 13.53
C MET A 145 -0.63 -7.07 14.99
N PHE A 146 0.00 -8.14 15.45
CA PHE A 146 -0.07 -8.56 16.83
C PHE A 146 0.70 -7.64 17.79
N SER A 147 1.76 -6.97 17.33
CA SER A 147 2.45 -5.92 18.11
C SER A 147 1.66 -4.61 18.23
N ASN A 148 0.56 -4.46 17.48
CA ASN A 148 -0.38 -3.35 17.60
C ASN A 148 -1.68 -3.75 18.33
N GLN A 149 -1.72 -4.94 18.93
CA GLN A 149 -2.81 -5.38 19.78
C GLN A 149 -2.76 -4.65 21.12
N ASP A 150 -3.92 -4.27 21.64
CA ASP A 150 -4.05 -3.72 22.99
C ASP A 150 -4.04 -4.82 24.06
N ALA A 151 -3.65 -4.49 25.28
CA ALA A 151 -3.57 -5.45 26.39
C ALA A 151 -4.93 -6.06 26.76
N ASP A 152 -6.04 -5.45 26.38
CA ASP A 152 -7.39 -5.99 26.54
C ASP A 152 -7.81 -6.96 25.42
N GLY A 153 -6.93 -7.16 24.43
CA GLY A 153 -7.15 -8.06 23.30
C GLY A 153 -7.74 -7.40 22.04
N GLY A 154 -8.01 -6.10 22.10
CA GLY A 154 -8.51 -5.33 20.96
C GLY A 154 -7.42 -4.97 19.94
N TRP A 155 -7.85 -4.43 18.82
CA TRP A 155 -6.99 -3.80 17.82
C TRP A 155 -7.57 -2.45 17.41
N PRO A 156 -6.72 -1.49 17.00
CA PRO A 156 -7.19 -0.24 16.44
C PRO A 156 -7.85 -0.46 15.08
N GLN A 157 -8.68 0.48 14.64
CA GLN A 157 -9.22 0.53 13.28
C GLN A 157 -8.09 0.64 12.26
N TRP A 158 -7.13 1.52 12.54
CA TRP A 158 -5.90 1.72 11.78
C TRP A 158 -4.82 2.31 12.69
N PHE A 159 -3.57 2.17 12.28
CA PHE A 159 -2.41 2.68 13.01
C PHE A 159 -1.31 3.14 12.07
N MET A 160 -0.51 4.11 12.53
CA MET A 160 0.64 4.64 11.81
C MET A 160 1.95 4.05 12.36
N PHE A 161 3.06 4.44 11.76
CA PHE A 161 4.38 3.84 11.97
C PHE A 161 5.43 4.88 12.34
N ASP A 162 6.61 4.41 12.76
CA ASP A 162 7.81 5.20 13.03
C ASP A 162 7.55 6.33 14.05
N SER A 163 7.92 7.54 13.72
CA SER A 163 7.67 8.71 14.56
C SER A 163 6.20 9.06 14.76
N TYR A 164 5.31 8.43 14.01
CA TYR A 164 3.85 8.62 14.05
C TYR A 164 3.11 7.43 14.66
N SER A 165 3.83 6.46 15.24
CA SER A 165 3.24 5.23 15.81
C SER A 165 2.24 5.49 16.94
N ASN A 166 2.28 6.66 17.55
CA ASN A 166 1.29 7.11 18.53
C ASN A 166 -0.03 7.61 17.92
N ILE A 167 -0.11 7.70 16.59
CA ILE A 167 -1.32 8.11 15.87
C ILE A 167 -2.03 6.84 15.38
N ARG A 168 -3.21 6.61 15.98
CA ARG A 168 -4.05 5.45 15.66
C ARG A 168 -5.52 5.79 15.92
N HIS A 169 -6.43 5.00 15.38
CA HIS A 169 -7.86 5.14 15.61
C HIS A 169 -8.36 3.95 16.41
N ASP A 170 -8.59 4.16 17.71
CA ASP A 170 -8.92 3.09 18.66
C ASP A 170 -10.38 2.62 18.61
N SER A 171 -11.29 3.43 18.00
CA SER A 171 -12.69 3.04 17.84
C SER A 171 -12.84 2.07 16.66
N ALA A 172 -12.52 0.82 16.90
CA ALA A 172 -12.54 -0.22 15.89
C ALA A 172 -13.95 -0.76 15.61
N HIS A 173 -14.20 -1.19 14.39
CA HIS A 173 -15.40 -1.97 14.05
C HIS A 173 -15.36 -3.34 14.74
N GLY A 174 -16.52 -3.85 15.14
CA GLY A 174 -16.62 -5.07 15.95
C GLY A 174 -16.11 -6.37 15.28
N ASP A 175 -15.78 -6.35 13.99
CA ASP A 175 -15.28 -7.51 13.25
C ASP A 175 -13.74 -7.51 13.10
N ILE A 176 -13.04 -6.45 13.48
CA ILE A 176 -11.59 -6.29 13.23
C ILE A 176 -10.77 -7.42 13.84
N PHE A 177 -11.03 -7.79 15.07
CA PHE A 177 -10.28 -8.86 15.72
C PHE A 177 -10.44 -10.22 15.02
N HIS A 178 -11.59 -10.48 14.40
CA HIS A 178 -11.81 -11.71 13.66
C HIS A 178 -10.84 -11.84 12.48
N TRP A 179 -10.56 -10.76 11.79
CA TRP A 179 -9.68 -10.77 10.62
C TRP A 179 -8.23 -11.04 10.99
N CYS A 180 -7.73 -10.50 12.10
CA CYS A 180 -6.42 -10.83 12.61
C CYS A 180 -6.30 -12.32 12.95
N ILE A 181 -7.30 -12.88 13.61
CA ILE A 181 -7.33 -14.30 13.98
C ILE A 181 -7.49 -15.21 12.76
N ILE A 182 -8.31 -14.83 11.79
CA ILE A 182 -8.46 -15.57 10.52
C ILE A 182 -7.13 -15.58 9.76
N ALA A 183 -6.46 -14.44 9.66
CA ALA A 183 -5.15 -14.35 9.01
C ALA A 183 -4.12 -15.28 9.67
N LEU A 184 -4.02 -15.25 11.00
CA LEU A 184 -3.18 -16.16 11.77
C LEU A 184 -3.54 -17.63 11.51
N GLY A 185 -4.82 -17.97 11.60
CA GLY A 185 -5.29 -19.33 11.36
C GLY A 185 -4.97 -19.83 9.95
N ASN A 186 -5.13 -18.99 8.93
CA ASN A 186 -4.78 -19.30 7.55
C ASN A 186 -3.27 -19.51 7.40
N TYR A 187 -2.46 -18.64 7.99
CA TYR A 187 -1.00 -18.78 7.99
C TYR A 187 -0.57 -20.12 8.57
N ILE A 188 -0.99 -20.43 9.81
CA ILE A 188 -0.63 -21.69 10.47
C ILE A 188 -1.10 -22.90 9.67
N LYS A 189 -2.33 -22.85 9.16
CA LYS A 189 -2.92 -23.96 8.39
C LYS A 189 -2.14 -24.28 7.12
N VAL A 190 -1.64 -23.26 6.43
CA VAL A 190 -0.94 -23.42 5.15
C VAL A 190 0.53 -23.74 5.36
N THR A 191 1.20 -23.08 6.32
CA THR A 191 2.63 -23.21 6.54
C THR A 191 3.02 -24.34 7.50
N GLY A 192 2.15 -24.68 8.44
CA GLY A 192 2.45 -25.58 9.55
C GLY A 192 3.39 -24.97 10.61
N ASP A 193 3.64 -23.66 10.55
CA ASP A 193 4.53 -22.93 11.46
C ASP A 193 3.88 -22.73 12.84
N LEU A 194 3.78 -23.82 13.60
CA LEU A 194 3.28 -23.76 14.97
C LEU A 194 4.19 -22.94 15.89
N GLY A 195 5.48 -22.83 15.56
CA GLY A 195 6.44 -22.06 16.34
C GLY A 195 6.10 -20.58 16.43
N PHE A 196 5.33 -20.05 15.46
CA PHE A 196 4.85 -18.67 15.53
C PHE A 196 3.94 -18.41 16.75
N LEU A 197 3.20 -19.43 17.20
CA LEU A 197 2.33 -19.32 18.37
C LEU A 197 3.11 -19.17 19.70
N ASP A 198 4.38 -19.52 19.68
CA ASP A 198 5.27 -19.40 20.84
C ASP A 198 6.08 -18.10 20.84
N GLU A 199 5.97 -17.30 19.76
CA GLU A 199 6.63 -15.98 19.68
C GLU A 199 6.00 -15.02 20.70
N ILE A 200 6.85 -14.39 21.51
CA ILE A 200 6.41 -13.34 22.43
C ILE A 200 6.47 -12.01 21.70
N LEU A 201 5.32 -11.40 21.50
CA LEU A 201 5.18 -10.10 20.89
C LEU A 201 4.68 -9.10 21.94
N PRO A 202 5.23 -7.87 21.99
CA PRO A 202 4.79 -6.86 22.94
C PRO A 202 3.41 -6.35 22.54
N TYR A 203 2.60 -5.96 23.52
CA TYR A 203 1.41 -5.16 23.26
C TYR A 203 1.78 -3.73 22.85
N TYR A 204 0.84 -3.03 22.24
CA TYR A 204 1.07 -1.70 21.67
C TYR A 204 1.75 -0.72 22.66
N HIS A 205 1.32 -0.66 23.93
CA HIS A 205 1.89 0.24 24.93
C HIS A 205 3.23 -0.23 25.53
N GLU A 206 3.66 -1.44 25.24
CA GLU A 206 4.94 -1.99 25.72
C GLU A 206 6.11 -1.70 24.76
N ASN A 207 5.81 -1.13 23.60
CA ASN A 207 6.78 -0.75 22.55
C ASN A 207 7.37 0.66 22.75
N GLY A 208 6.98 1.40 23.79
CA GLY A 208 7.39 2.79 24.08
C GLY A 208 8.57 2.94 25.00
#